data_78afea6aebcf9f2f2673b3bd5d1673f6
#
_entry.id   78afea6aebcf9f2f2673b3bd5d1673f6
#
_cell.length_a   1.000
_cell.length_b   1.000
_cell.length_c   1.000
_cell.angle_alpha   90.00
_cell.angle_beta   90.00
_cell.angle_gamma   90.00
#
_symmetry.space_group_name_H-M   'P 1'
#
loop_
_entity.id
_entity.type
_entity.pdbx_description
1 polymer ?
#
loop_
_entity_poly.entity_id
_entity_poly.type
_entity_poly.pdbx_seq_one_letter_code
_entity_poly.pdbx_strand_id
1 'polypeptide(L)'
;MSDNVTDIAVVGFAHAPHVRETYGTTNGVEMLAPCFRALKDRLGIGVSDIDFWCSGSSDYLAGRAFSFISAIDSIGAVPPINESHVEMDAAWALYEAWVKIRSGQVRTALVYGFGKPSAGTLRQVLTLQTDPYLVAPLWPDAVSIAGLQARAGLDAGTWTERDLAAVTATDDADLEKRLAAPYVADPLRAHDIAPITDGAAAIVLAAGDRARELCENPAWLTGIAHRIDTPVLGARDLTISTSAAAAARDVIGSGATDFDIAELHAQYSHEQLILKRAIGLGESTRINPSGGPLAGNPMFAAGLERIGFAATEIMNGNARRALAHAASGPALQQNLVATLEAR
;
A
#
# COMPACT_ATOMS: atom_id res chain seq x y z
N MET A 1 34.65 -10.02 -6.85
CA MET A 1 34.03 -9.39 -5.68
C MET A 1 32.74 -10.14 -5.47
N SER A 2 32.61 -10.92 -4.41
CA SER A 2 31.33 -11.52 -4.06
C SER A 2 30.40 -10.38 -3.68
N ASP A 3 29.34 -10.17 -4.46
CA ASP A 3 28.24 -9.25 -4.10
C ASP A 3 27.63 -9.74 -2.78
N ASN A 4 28.15 -9.26 -1.68
CA ASN A 4 27.57 -9.49 -0.37
C ASN A 4 26.31 -8.61 -0.30
N VAL A 5 25.25 -9.08 -0.94
CA VAL A 5 23.95 -8.41 -0.92
C VAL A 5 23.45 -8.40 0.51
N THR A 6 23.33 -7.23 1.09
CA THR A 6 22.82 -7.07 2.45
C THR A 6 21.36 -7.53 2.52
N ASP A 7 21.10 -8.56 3.32
CA ASP A 7 19.73 -8.99 3.65
C ASP A 7 19.01 -7.89 4.42
N ILE A 8 17.75 -7.67 4.13
CA ILE A 8 16.94 -6.60 4.73
C ILE A 8 15.62 -7.22 5.21
N ALA A 9 15.20 -6.85 6.40
CA ALA A 9 13.94 -7.34 6.93
C ALA A 9 13.07 -6.22 7.51
N VAL A 10 11.77 -6.44 7.49
CA VAL A 10 10.81 -5.74 8.34
C VAL A 10 10.93 -6.36 9.74
N VAL A 11 11.22 -5.52 10.73
CA VAL A 11 11.36 -5.92 12.13
C VAL A 11 10.23 -5.40 13.01
N GLY A 12 9.45 -4.45 12.49
CA GLY A 12 8.31 -3.90 13.22
C GLY A 12 7.35 -3.16 12.30
N PHE A 13 6.06 -3.28 12.62
CA PHE A 13 4.96 -2.58 11.97
C PHE A 13 3.95 -2.09 13.00
N ALA A 14 3.45 -0.88 12.81
CA ALA A 14 2.33 -0.31 13.57
C ALA A 14 1.49 0.59 12.66
N HIS A 15 0.19 0.66 12.91
CA HIS A 15 -0.73 1.53 12.19
C HIS A 15 -1.74 2.17 13.14
N ALA A 16 -2.29 3.31 12.75
CA ALA A 16 -3.40 3.96 13.42
C ALA A 16 -4.72 3.27 13.03
N PRO A 17 -5.77 3.32 13.87
CA PRO A 17 -7.10 2.90 13.48
C PRO A 17 -7.58 3.67 12.24
N HIS A 18 -8.22 2.97 11.31
CA HIS A 18 -8.86 3.60 10.15
C HIS A 18 -10.14 4.29 10.58
N VAL A 19 -10.22 5.60 10.36
CA VAL A 19 -11.41 6.39 10.69
C VAL A 19 -11.83 7.20 9.46
N ARG A 20 -13.15 7.41 9.29
CA ARG A 20 -13.64 8.21 8.16
C ARG A 20 -13.19 9.66 8.26
N GLU A 21 -13.10 10.17 9.45
CA GLU A 21 -12.73 11.55 9.76
C GLU A 21 -12.12 11.60 11.16
N THR A 22 -10.92 12.13 11.28
CA THR A 22 -10.30 12.42 12.56
C THR A 22 -10.92 13.66 13.19
N TYR A 23 -11.00 13.68 14.51
CA TYR A 23 -11.70 14.71 15.22
C TYR A 23 -11.02 16.08 15.14
N GLY A 24 -11.81 17.11 14.84
CA GLY A 24 -11.42 18.52 14.98
C GLY A 24 -10.13 18.90 14.25
N THR A 25 -9.19 19.44 14.99
CA THR A 25 -7.92 19.95 14.50
C THR A 25 -6.80 18.90 14.45
N THR A 26 -7.10 17.63 14.72
CA THR A 26 -6.11 16.54 14.62
C THR A 26 -5.45 16.55 13.25
N ASN A 27 -4.13 16.71 13.22
CA ASN A 27 -3.35 16.62 11.99
C ASN A 27 -3.01 15.16 11.67
N GLY A 28 -2.73 14.87 10.39
CA GLY A 28 -2.30 13.54 9.97
C GLY A 28 -1.09 13.03 10.76
N VAL A 29 -0.14 13.91 11.06
CA VAL A 29 1.06 13.58 11.85
C VAL A 29 0.77 13.15 13.29
N GLU A 30 -0.32 13.59 13.90
CA GLU A 30 -0.68 13.20 15.27
C GLU A 30 -1.09 11.72 15.34
N MET A 31 -1.57 11.15 14.25
CA MET A 31 -1.86 9.71 14.14
C MET A 31 -0.58 8.86 14.13
N LEU A 32 0.56 9.43 13.73
CA LEU A 32 1.86 8.74 13.73
C LEU A 32 2.43 8.55 15.14
N ALA A 33 2.23 9.49 16.05
CA ALA A 33 2.85 9.43 17.37
C ALA A 33 2.55 8.13 18.15
N PRO A 34 1.32 7.60 18.17
CA PRO A 34 1.05 6.28 18.75
C PRO A 34 1.77 5.14 18.03
N CYS A 35 1.88 5.19 16.68
CA CYS A 35 2.58 4.17 15.89
C CYS A 35 4.07 4.12 16.25
N PHE A 36 4.73 5.28 16.34
CA PHE A 36 6.13 5.35 16.72
C PHE A 36 6.38 4.87 18.15
N ARG A 37 5.51 5.25 19.08
CA ARG A 37 5.59 4.80 20.46
C ARG A 37 5.50 3.27 20.53
N ALA A 38 4.51 2.69 19.87
CA ALA A 38 4.34 1.23 19.84
C ALA A 38 5.55 0.51 19.24
N LEU A 39 6.17 1.06 18.18
CA LEU A 39 7.40 0.50 17.59
C LEU A 39 8.58 0.61 18.52
N LYS A 40 8.82 1.79 19.13
CA LYS A 40 9.90 1.99 20.08
C LYS A 40 9.79 1.06 21.28
N ASP A 41 8.61 0.96 21.88
CA ASP A 41 8.37 0.12 23.05
C ASP A 41 8.56 -1.38 22.71
N ARG A 42 8.06 -1.82 21.55
CA ARG A 42 8.17 -3.22 21.14
C ARG A 42 9.59 -3.64 20.78
N LEU A 43 10.34 -2.78 20.10
CA LEU A 43 11.69 -3.10 19.61
C LEU A 43 12.78 -2.70 20.61
N GLY A 44 12.44 -1.99 21.68
CA GLY A 44 13.42 -1.48 22.65
C GLY A 44 14.41 -0.48 22.07
N ILE A 45 13.99 0.31 21.06
CA ILE A 45 14.86 1.25 20.35
C ILE A 45 14.57 2.69 20.72
N GLY A 46 15.63 3.52 20.67
CA GLY A 46 15.54 4.97 20.74
C GLY A 46 15.56 5.63 19.35
N VAL A 47 15.43 6.94 19.33
CA VAL A 47 15.56 7.73 18.10
C VAL A 47 16.94 7.60 17.47
N SER A 48 17.99 7.49 18.31
CA SER A 48 19.39 7.32 17.88
C SER A 48 19.69 5.97 17.22
N ASP A 49 18.80 4.98 17.34
CA ASP A 49 18.95 3.67 16.72
C ASP A 49 18.46 3.65 15.26
N ILE A 50 17.88 4.74 14.78
CA ILE A 50 17.39 4.91 13.42
C ILE A 50 18.37 5.77 12.62
N ASP A 51 18.98 5.16 11.60
CA ASP A 51 19.97 5.83 10.75
C ASP A 51 19.31 6.67 9.64
N PHE A 52 18.09 6.31 9.22
CA PHE A 52 17.38 6.96 8.12
C PHE A 52 15.87 7.02 8.36
N TRP A 53 15.28 8.15 8.04
CA TRP A 53 13.86 8.45 8.20
C TRP A 53 13.27 8.75 6.82
N CYS A 54 12.22 8.02 6.40
CA CYS A 54 11.62 8.23 5.10
C CYS A 54 10.10 8.27 5.21
N SER A 55 9.52 9.38 4.78
CA SER A 55 8.07 9.58 4.81
C SER A 55 7.43 9.48 3.43
N GLY A 56 6.19 9.00 3.40
CA GLY A 56 5.31 9.09 2.24
C GLY A 56 4.02 9.80 2.62
N SER A 57 3.70 10.87 1.91
CA SER A 57 2.45 11.63 2.09
C SER A 57 2.21 12.53 0.89
N SER A 58 1.11 13.28 0.92
CA SER A 58 0.86 14.40 0.01
C SER A 58 0.33 15.57 0.81
N ASP A 59 0.89 16.75 0.59
CA ASP A 59 0.45 17.98 1.26
C ASP A 59 -1.05 18.23 1.09
N TYR A 60 -1.58 17.95 -0.11
CA TYR A 60 -3.01 18.11 -0.40
C TYR A 60 -3.93 17.21 0.42
N LEU A 61 -3.43 16.07 0.86
CA LEU A 61 -4.19 15.03 1.56
C LEU A 61 -3.64 14.71 2.97
N ALA A 62 -2.68 15.50 3.44
CA ALA A 62 -2.14 15.41 4.80
C ALA A 62 -2.79 16.41 5.77
N GLY A 63 -3.65 17.29 5.25
CA GLY A 63 -4.37 18.30 6.02
C GLY A 63 -3.63 19.61 6.20
N ARG A 64 -2.39 19.74 5.72
CA ARG A 64 -1.57 20.96 5.77
C ARG A 64 -0.38 20.91 4.83
N ALA A 65 0.09 22.08 4.40
CA ALA A 65 1.31 22.19 3.60
C ALA A 65 2.56 21.83 4.42
N PHE A 66 3.59 21.33 3.76
CA PHE A 66 4.85 20.87 4.37
C PHE A 66 4.63 19.87 5.52
N SER A 67 3.74 18.94 5.32
CA SER A 67 3.32 17.97 6.32
C SER A 67 4.47 17.11 6.86
N PHE A 68 5.47 16.79 6.02
CA PHE A 68 6.63 15.99 6.38
C PHE A 68 7.50 16.67 7.46
N ILE A 69 7.65 18.00 7.45
CA ILE A 69 8.40 18.75 8.49
C ILE A 69 7.76 18.54 9.86
N SER A 70 6.42 18.61 9.92
CA SER A 70 5.69 18.40 11.18
C SER A 70 5.80 16.95 11.68
N ALA A 71 5.98 15.99 10.79
CA ALA A 71 6.19 14.60 11.15
C ALA A 71 7.50 14.41 11.93
N ILE A 72 8.57 15.10 11.56
CA ILE A 72 9.88 15.04 12.25
C ILE A 72 9.73 15.40 13.73
N ASP A 73 9.00 16.46 14.04
CA ASP A 73 8.75 16.88 15.42
C ASP A 73 7.88 15.84 16.18
N SER A 74 6.87 15.28 15.52
CA SER A 74 5.93 14.33 16.15
C SER A 74 6.57 13.00 16.53
N ILE A 75 7.61 12.59 15.79
CA ILE A 75 8.39 11.37 16.08
C ILE A 75 9.47 11.59 17.13
N GLY A 76 9.68 12.84 17.56
CA GLY A 76 10.70 13.20 18.53
C GLY A 76 12.13 13.08 18.00
N ALA A 77 12.31 13.17 16.69
CA ALA A 77 13.64 13.22 16.09
C ALA A 77 14.34 14.52 16.49
N VAL A 78 15.64 14.43 16.79
CA VAL A 78 16.46 15.60 17.13
C VAL A 78 17.41 15.87 15.97
N PRO A 79 17.12 16.85 15.11
CA PRO A 79 18.02 17.20 14.01
C PRO A 79 19.42 17.61 14.49
N PRO A 80 20.49 17.37 13.69
CA PRO A 80 20.42 16.90 12.29
C PRO A 80 20.17 15.39 12.18
N ILE A 81 19.29 15.01 11.24
CA ILE A 81 18.96 13.61 10.91
C ILE A 81 19.11 13.37 9.41
N ASN A 82 19.27 12.10 9.01
CA ASN A 82 19.25 11.67 7.62
C ASN A 82 17.79 11.35 7.25
N GLU A 83 17.16 12.20 6.47
CA GLU A 83 15.73 12.16 6.16
C GLU A 83 15.48 12.34 4.67
N SER A 84 14.39 11.74 4.18
CA SER A 84 13.84 11.95 2.84
C SER A 84 12.31 11.87 2.86
N HIS A 85 11.70 12.44 1.82
CA HIS A 85 10.26 12.45 1.64
C HIS A 85 9.89 12.06 0.21
N VAL A 86 8.87 11.21 0.08
CA VAL A 86 8.28 10.79 -1.19
C VAL A 86 6.84 11.32 -1.27
N GLU A 87 6.54 12.12 -2.29
CA GLU A 87 5.18 12.63 -2.55
C GLU A 87 4.29 11.53 -3.16
N MET A 88 4.13 10.42 -2.40
CA MET A 88 3.35 9.24 -2.78
C MET A 88 2.99 8.42 -1.51
N ASP A 89 2.37 7.24 -1.71
CA ASP A 89 2.22 6.25 -0.64
C ASP A 89 3.58 5.82 -0.08
N ALA A 90 3.64 5.62 1.22
CA ALA A 90 4.86 5.25 1.93
C ALA A 90 5.44 3.87 1.54
N ALA A 91 4.76 3.07 0.72
CA ALA A 91 5.37 1.90 0.09
C ALA A 91 6.54 2.30 -0.82
N TRP A 92 6.47 3.45 -1.49
CA TRP A 92 7.60 3.99 -2.28
C TRP A 92 8.69 4.58 -1.38
N ALA A 93 8.33 5.16 -0.24
CA ALA A 93 9.31 5.54 0.77
C ALA A 93 10.05 4.32 1.34
N LEU A 94 9.35 3.18 1.49
CA LEU A 94 9.98 1.91 1.88
C LEU A 94 10.96 1.42 0.80
N TYR A 95 10.61 1.57 -0.48
CA TYR A 95 11.54 1.26 -1.57
C TYR A 95 12.82 2.10 -1.49
N GLU A 96 12.72 3.41 -1.23
CA GLU A 96 13.90 4.28 -1.05
C GLU A 96 14.75 3.82 0.15
N ALA A 97 14.13 3.56 1.29
CA ALA A 97 14.81 3.07 2.48
C ALA A 97 15.51 1.74 2.22
N TRP A 98 14.86 0.82 1.49
CA TRP A 98 15.45 -0.44 1.08
C TRP A 98 16.69 -0.24 0.21
N VAL A 99 16.66 0.69 -0.77
CA VAL A 99 17.81 1.02 -1.61
C VAL A 99 18.99 1.55 -0.77
N LYS A 100 18.73 2.44 0.20
CA LYS A 100 19.76 2.99 1.07
C LYS A 100 20.40 1.92 1.98
N ILE A 101 19.61 1.02 2.54
CA ILE A 101 20.14 -0.10 3.33
C ILE A 101 20.94 -1.05 2.41
N ARG A 102 20.40 -1.38 1.25
CA ARG A 102 21.05 -2.29 0.30
C ARG A 102 22.38 -1.76 -0.23
N SER A 103 22.50 -0.46 -0.38
CA SER A 103 23.77 0.20 -0.77
C SER A 103 24.77 0.33 0.39
N GLY A 104 24.42 -0.09 1.60
CA GLY A 104 25.27 -0.01 2.78
C GLY A 104 25.43 1.40 3.38
N GLN A 105 24.61 2.37 2.96
CA GLN A 105 24.65 3.73 3.50
C GLN A 105 24.12 3.81 4.93
N VAL A 106 23.11 2.96 5.24
CA VAL A 106 22.44 2.91 6.55
C VAL A 106 22.14 1.44 6.90
N ARG A 107 21.93 1.16 8.20
CA ARG A 107 21.61 -0.18 8.69
C ARG A 107 20.17 -0.30 9.19
N THR A 108 19.56 0.82 9.58
CA THR A 108 18.19 0.89 10.09
C THR A 108 17.46 2.04 9.44
N ALA A 109 16.16 1.83 9.14
CA ALA A 109 15.31 2.89 8.63
C ALA A 109 13.94 2.84 9.27
N LEU A 110 13.37 3.99 9.59
CA LEU A 110 11.96 4.16 9.91
C LEU A 110 11.24 4.74 8.70
N VAL A 111 10.30 3.98 8.18
CA VAL A 111 9.43 4.38 7.06
C VAL A 111 8.03 4.62 7.59
N TYR A 112 7.41 5.71 7.18
CA TYR A 112 6.06 6.03 7.65
C TYR A 112 5.24 6.77 6.61
N GLY A 113 3.92 6.58 6.69
CA GLY A 113 2.95 7.26 5.85
C GLY A 113 1.74 7.70 6.64
N PHE A 114 1.12 8.77 6.21
CA PHE A 114 -0.08 9.30 6.82
C PHE A 114 -0.88 10.14 5.84
N GLY A 115 -2.18 10.20 6.05
CA GLY A 115 -3.07 11.06 5.30
C GLY A 115 -4.30 11.45 6.11
N LYS A 116 -4.77 12.66 5.86
CA LYS A 116 -6.02 13.19 6.37
C LYS A 116 -6.91 13.68 5.21
N PRO A 117 -7.36 12.78 4.33
CA PRO A 117 -8.20 13.16 3.18
C PRO A 117 -9.53 13.80 3.59
N SER A 118 -10.01 13.57 4.83
CA SER A 118 -11.21 14.21 5.38
C SER A 118 -11.10 15.73 5.50
N ALA A 119 -9.88 16.28 5.54
CA ALA A 119 -9.66 17.73 5.67
C ALA A 119 -9.95 18.54 4.41
N GLY A 120 -10.12 17.89 3.26
CA GLY A 120 -10.25 18.56 1.97
C GLY A 120 -11.36 18.01 1.08
N THR A 121 -11.46 18.58 -0.11
CA THR A 121 -12.36 18.09 -1.16
C THR A 121 -11.66 17.00 -1.96
N LEU A 122 -11.61 15.79 -1.37
CA LEU A 122 -10.87 14.64 -1.89
C LEU A 122 -11.12 14.40 -3.39
N ARG A 123 -12.40 14.40 -3.81
CA ARG A 123 -12.78 14.17 -5.21
C ARG A 123 -12.08 15.14 -6.16
N GLN A 124 -12.05 16.43 -5.80
CA GLN A 124 -11.39 17.46 -6.60
C GLN A 124 -9.87 17.29 -6.62
N VAL A 125 -9.26 17.01 -5.47
CA VAL A 125 -7.81 16.78 -5.37
C VAL A 125 -7.38 15.60 -6.23
N LEU A 126 -8.07 14.47 -6.16
CA LEU A 126 -7.74 13.29 -6.98
C LEU A 126 -7.91 13.54 -8.48
N THR A 127 -8.93 14.34 -8.89
CA THR A 127 -9.08 14.74 -10.29
C THR A 127 -7.93 15.60 -10.77
N LEU A 128 -7.49 16.57 -9.95
CA LEU A 128 -6.36 17.46 -10.28
C LEU A 128 -5.01 16.73 -10.33
N GLN A 129 -4.88 15.59 -9.65
CA GLN A 129 -3.68 14.77 -9.68
C GLN A 129 -3.60 13.83 -10.89
N THR A 130 -4.64 13.77 -11.72
CA THR A 130 -4.60 13.01 -12.98
C THR A 130 -3.76 13.72 -14.04
N ASP A 131 -3.42 13.01 -15.13
CA ASP A 131 -2.68 13.59 -16.25
C ASP A 131 -3.31 14.93 -16.70
N PRO A 132 -2.54 16.03 -16.72
CA PRO A 132 -3.09 17.37 -16.92
C PRO A 132 -3.53 17.66 -18.36
N TYR A 133 -3.09 16.84 -19.32
CA TYR A 133 -3.34 17.12 -20.74
C TYR A 133 -4.50 16.31 -21.33
N LEU A 134 -4.67 15.07 -20.88
CA LEU A 134 -5.59 14.12 -21.51
C LEU A 134 -6.71 13.68 -20.56
N VAL A 135 -6.46 13.58 -19.26
CA VAL A 135 -7.42 13.07 -18.30
C VAL A 135 -8.08 14.18 -17.47
N ALA A 136 -7.30 15.00 -16.80
CA ALA A 136 -7.83 16.09 -15.97
C ALA A 136 -8.77 17.06 -16.70
N PRO A 137 -8.57 17.41 -18.00
CA PRO A 137 -9.50 18.26 -18.74
C PRO A 137 -10.92 17.69 -18.87
N LEU A 138 -11.07 16.36 -18.80
CA LEU A 138 -12.37 15.69 -18.83
C LEU A 138 -13.07 15.73 -17.46
N TRP A 139 -12.37 16.15 -16.42
CA TRP A 139 -12.84 16.27 -15.05
C TRP A 139 -13.46 14.99 -14.46
N PRO A 140 -12.90 13.77 -14.73
CA PRO A 140 -13.43 12.54 -14.18
C PRO A 140 -13.02 12.39 -12.72
N ASP A 141 -13.87 11.85 -11.89
CA ASP A 141 -13.45 11.42 -10.56
C ASP A 141 -12.89 9.98 -10.57
N ALA A 142 -12.19 9.63 -9.49
CA ALA A 142 -11.55 8.33 -9.37
C ALA A 142 -12.54 7.15 -9.47
N VAL A 143 -13.75 7.31 -8.90
CA VAL A 143 -14.78 6.26 -8.93
C VAL A 143 -15.34 6.08 -10.34
N SER A 144 -15.53 7.17 -11.09
CA SER A 144 -15.97 7.10 -12.49
C SER A 144 -14.92 6.43 -13.38
N ILE A 145 -13.62 6.71 -13.17
CA ILE A 145 -12.53 6.03 -13.89
C ILE A 145 -12.54 4.53 -13.56
N ALA A 146 -12.70 4.18 -12.27
CA ALA A 146 -12.80 2.79 -11.84
C ALA A 146 -14.03 2.10 -12.44
N GLY A 147 -15.17 2.80 -12.54
CA GLY A 147 -16.38 2.30 -13.24
C GLY A 147 -16.10 1.98 -14.70
N LEU A 148 -15.38 2.84 -15.42
CA LEU A 148 -14.95 2.56 -16.80
C LEU A 148 -14.07 1.31 -16.89
N GLN A 149 -13.13 1.14 -15.97
CA GLN A 149 -12.28 -0.06 -15.91
C GLN A 149 -13.11 -1.31 -15.63
N ALA A 150 -14.02 -1.26 -14.65
CA ALA A 150 -14.90 -2.38 -14.32
C ALA A 150 -15.82 -2.75 -15.50
N ARG A 151 -16.38 -1.74 -16.20
CA ARG A 151 -17.22 -1.92 -17.40
C ARG A 151 -16.45 -2.58 -18.52
N ALA A 152 -15.22 -2.15 -18.79
CA ALA A 152 -14.38 -2.76 -19.82
C ALA A 152 -14.21 -4.27 -19.61
N GLY A 153 -14.04 -4.72 -18.38
CA GLY A 153 -13.92 -6.15 -18.10
C GLY A 153 -15.24 -6.93 -18.19
N LEU A 154 -16.38 -6.30 -17.83
CA LEU A 154 -17.70 -6.89 -18.04
C LEU A 154 -17.98 -7.07 -19.54
N ASP A 155 -17.72 -6.04 -20.34
CA ASP A 155 -17.94 -6.05 -21.80
C ASP A 155 -17.02 -7.06 -22.50
N ALA A 156 -15.81 -7.24 -21.99
CA ALA A 156 -14.87 -8.27 -22.47
C ALA A 156 -15.16 -9.68 -21.94
N GLY A 157 -16.15 -9.84 -21.05
CA GLY A 157 -16.44 -11.13 -20.41
C GLY A 157 -15.34 -11.64 -19.48
N THR A 158 -14.49 -10.73 -18.99
CA THR A 158 -13.34 -11.07 -18.12
C THR A 158 -13.77 -11.40 -16.69
N TRP A 159 -14.84 -10.77 -16.23
CA TRP A 159 -15.54 -11.00 -14.96
C TRP A 159 -17.03 -10.67 -15.11
N THR A 160 -17.80 -11.05 -14.12
CA THR A 160 -19.23 -10.73 -13.99
C THR A 160 -19.44 -9.81 -12.77
N GLU A 161 -20.59 -9.18 -12.66
CA GLU A 161 -20.97 -8.44 -11.45
C GLU A 161 -20.99 -9.34 -10.20
N ARG A 162 -21.28 -10.63 -10.38
CA ARG A 162 -21.23 -11.62 -9.30
C ARG A 162 -19.81 -11.83 -8.80
N ASP A 163 -18.82 -11.88 -9.71
CA ASP A 163 -17.39 -11.97 -9.34
C ASP A 163 -16.94 -10.75 -8.56
N LEU A 164 -17.40 -9.54 -8.93
CA LEU A 164 -17.10 -8.32 -8.19
C LEU A 164 -17.66 -8.36 -6.78
N ALA A 165 -18.95 -8.68 -6.65
CA ALA A 165 -19.62 -8.76 -5.35
C ALA A 165 -19.05 -9.86 -4.44
N ALA A 166 -18.56 -10.96 -5.02
CA ALA A 166 -17.97 -12.09 -4.31
C ALA A 166 -16.64 -11.74 -3.63
N VAL A 167 -15.92 -10.70 -4.08
CA VAL A 167 -14.64 -10.27 -3.49
C VAL A 167 -14.77 -9.99 -1.99
N THR A 168 -15.89 -9.43 -1.56
CA THR A 168 -16.15 -9.04 -0.17
C THR A 168 -17.37 -9.68 0.47
N ALA A 169 -18.10 -10.51 -0.25
CA ALA A 169 -19.27 -11.23 0.28
C ALA A 169 -18.84 -12.27 1.32
N THR A 170 -19.60 -12.39 2.39
CA THR A 170 -19.35 -13.34 3.48
C THR A 170 -20.08 -14.68 3.28
N ASP A 171 -21.19 -14.65 2.55
CA ASP A 171 -22.01 -15.80 2.21
C ASP A 171 -22.94 -15.49 1.00
N ASP A 172 -23.69 -16.49 0.56
CA ASP A 172 -24.59 -16.35 -0.59
C ASP A 172 -25.71 -15.31 -0.36
N ALA A 173 -26.22 -15.18 0.85
CA ALA A 173 -27.28 -14.22 1.17
C ALA A 173 -26.75 -12.77 1.12
N ASP A 174 -25.53 -12.54 1.64
CA ASP A 174 -24.83 -11.26 1.51
C ASP A 174 -24.51 -10.95 0.04
N LEU A 175 -24.09 -11.95 -0.72
CA LEU A 175 -23.82 -11.80 -2.15
C LEU A 175 -25.06 -11.32 -2.93
N GLU A 176 -26.22 -11.95 -2.73
CA GLU A 176 -27.48 -11.55 -3.40
C GLU A 176 -27.93 -10.14 -2.96
N LYS A 177 -27.77 -9.79 -1.68
CA LYS A 177 -28.04 -8.45 -1.18
C LYS A 177 -27.15 -7.40 -1.85
N ARG A 178 -25.86 -7.71 -2.04
CA ARG A 178 -24.89 -6.84 -2.72
C ARG A 178 -25.26 -6.62 -4.18
N LEU A 179 -25.65 -7.68 -4.89
CA LEU A 179 -26.08 -7.61 -6.29
C LEU A 179 -27.36 -6.76 -6.46
N ALA A 180 -28.23 -6.75 -5.47
CA ALA A 180 -29.45 -5.94 -5.48
C ALA A 180 -29.23 -4.45 -5.12
N ALA A 181 -28.04 -4.07 -4.62
CA ALA A 181 -27.75 -2.70 -4.23
C ALA A 181 -27.65 -1.77 -5.46
N PRO A 182 -28.00 -0.48 -5.34
CA PRO A 182 -27.86 0.47 -6.45
C PRO A 182 -26.40 0.74 -6.80
N TYR A 183 -26.16 1.08 -8.05
CA TYR A 183 -24.84 1.54 -8.50
C TYR A 183 -24.49 2.91 -7.93
N VAL A 184 -23.22 3.08 -7.57
CA VAL A 184 -22.61 4.38 -7.25
C VAL A 184 -22.06 5.00 -8.53
N ALA A 185 -21.34 4.19 -9.32
CA ALA A 185 -20.91 4.50 -10.68
C ALA A 185 -20.96 3.17 -11.47
N ASP A 186 -21.94 3.02 -12.34
CA ASP A 186 -22.17 1.78 -13.10
C ASP A 186 -20.86 1.23 -13.70
N PRO A 187 -20.48 -0.05 -13.42
CA PRO A 187 -21.22 -1.09 -12.70
C PRO A 187 -20.88 -1.21 -11.20
N LEU A 188 -20.15 -0.27 -10.62
CA LEU A 188 -19.68 -0.35 -9.23
C LEU A 188 -20.77 0.04 -8.24
N ARG A 189 -20.90 -0.77 -7.20
CA ARG A 189 -21.75 -0.54 -6.03
C ARG A 189 -20.93 -0.14 -4.81
N ALA A 190 -21.56 0.26 -3.74
CA ALA A 190 -20.86 0.76 -2.54
C ALA A 190 -19.85 -0.25 -1.95
N HIS A 191 -20.14 -1.54 -2.03
CA HIS A 191 -19.25 -2.60 -1.54
C HIS A 191 -18.04 -2.88 -2.45
N ASP A 192 -18.09 -2.39 -3.70
CA ASP A 192 -16.99 -2.50 -4.65
C ASP A 192 -15.94 -1.41 -4.50
N ILE A 193 -16.20 -0.42 -3.64
CA ILE A 193 -15.42 0.82 -3.52
C ILE A 193 -14.83 0.90 -2.12
N ALA A 194 -13.51 0.97 -2.03
CA ALA A 194 -12.82 1.14 -0.75
C ALA A 194 -13.24 2.44 -0.05
N PRO A 195 -13.61 2.39 1.24
CA PRO A 195 -13.83 3.60 2.01
C PRO A 195 -12.50 4.31 2.23
N ILE A 196 -12.34 5.50 1.69
CA ILE A 196 -11.16 6.32 1.97
C ILE A 196 -11.25 6.84 3.40
N THR A 197 -10.16 6.68 4.15
CA THR A 197 -10.09 6.97 5.58
C THR A 197 -8.88 7.84 5.90
N ASP A 198 -8.96 8.56 6.99
CA ASP A 198 -7.78 9.09 7.67
C ASP A 198 -7.02 7.93 8.31
N GLY A 199 -5.70 8.02 8.36
CA GLY A 199 -4.87 7.00 8.98
C GLY A 199 -3.38 7.23 8.82
N ALA A 200 -2.60 6.38 9.47
CA ALA A 200 -1.15 6.41 9.45
C ALA A 200 -0.58 5.01 9.68
N ALA A 201 0.60 4.77 9.15
CA ALA A 201 1.33 3.53 9.33
C ALA A 201 2.84 3.79 9.42
N ALA A 202 3.55 2.91 10.12
CA ALA A 202 5.01 2.98 10.23
C ALA A 202 5.62 1.57 10.23
N ILE A 203 6.78 1.45 9.57
CA ILE A 203 7.57 0.21 9.48
C ILE A 203 9.02 0.52 9.86
N VAL A 204 9.65 -0.37 10.62
CA VAL A 204 11.09 -0.37 10.83
C VAL A 204 11.72 -1.44 9.95
N LEU A 205 12.67 -1.02 9.10
CA LEU A 205 13.56 -1.90 8.33
C LEU A 205 14.91 -2.00 9.02
N ALA A 206 15.52 -3.18 8.98
CA ALA A 206 16.88 -3.39 9.47
C ALA A 206 17.66 -4.36 8.57
N ALA A 207 18.98 -4.15 8.55
CA ALA A 207 19.92 -4.96 7.78
C ALA A 207 20.43 -6.17 8.57
N GLY A 208 20.56 -7.32 7.92
CA GLY A 208 21.31 -8.49 8.36
C GLY A 208 21.17 -8.84 9.86
N ASP A 209 22.30 -8.82 10.56
CA ASP A 209 22.32 -9.17 11.99
C ASP A 209 21.54 -8.18 12.85
N ARG A 210 21.52 -6.90 12.47
CA ARG A 210 20.72 -5.90 13.20
C ARG A 210 19.22 -6.26 13.19
N ALA A 211 18.71 -6.86 12.12
CA ALA A 211 17.32 -7.33 12.08
C ALA A 211 17.07 -8.45 13.10
N ARG A 212 18.03 -9.39 13.27
CA ARG A 212 17.94 -10.47 14.25
C ARG A 212 18.07 -10.00 15.70
N GLU A 213 18.85 -8.93 15.93
CA GLU A 213 18.95 -8.29 17.23
C GLU A 213 17.63 -7.63 17.67
N LEU A 214 16.89 -7.05 16.70
CA LEU A 214 15.65 -6.29 16.96
C LEU A 214 14.39 -7.14 16.98
N CYS A 215 14.37 -8.26 16.25
CA CYS A 215 13.20 -9.11 16.09
C CYS A 215 13.59 -10.57 16.05
N GLU A 216 12.94 -11.41 16.85
CA GLU A 216 13.19 -12.85 16.89
C GLU A 216 12.88 -13.54 15.55
N ASN A 217 11.77 -13.14 14.91
CA ASN A 217 11.31 -13.68 13.64
C ASN A 217 11.13 -12.56 12.61
N PRO A 218 12.22 -11.98 12.04
CA PRO A 218 12.11 -10.89 11.07
C PRO A 218 11.44 -11.37 9.78
N ALA A 219 10.65 -10.50 9.15
CA ALA A 219 10.10 -10.78 7.82
C ALA A 219 11.09 -10.29 6.76
N TRP A 220 11.80 -11.21 6.11
CA TRP A 220 12.88 -10.90 5.16
C TRP A 220 12.32 -10.48 3.81
N LEU A 221 12.68 -9.27 3.36
CA LEU A 221 12.38 -8.76 2.02
C LEU A 221 13.27 -9.47 1.00
N THR A 222 12.70 -10.37 0.22
CA THR A 222 13.41 -11.13 -0.81
C THR A 222 13.46 -10.41 -2.16
N GLY A 223 12.51 -9.50 -2.39
CA GLY A 223 12.47 -8.65 -3.57
C GLY A 223 11.49 -7.50 -3.41
N ILE A 224 11.80 -6.40 -4.08
CA ILE A 224 10.90 -5.25 -4.21
C ILE A 224 11.15 -4.58 -5.56
N ALA A 225 10.11 -4.32 -6.32
CA ALA A 225 10.18 -3.62 -7.60
C ALA A 225 8.90 -2.83 -7.86
N HIS A 226 9.00 -1.77 -8.65
CA HIS A 226 7.84 -1.02 -9.09
C HIS A 226 7.90 -0.73 -10.59
N ARG A 227 6.72 -0.58 -11.21
CA ARG A 227 6.55 -0.23 -12.62
C ARG A 227 5.37 0.73 -12.76
N ILE A 228 5.40 1.53 -13.83
CA ILE A 228 4.35 2.47 -14.17
C ILE A 228 3.88 2.23 -15.61
N ASP A 229 2.57 2.29 -15.82
CA ASP A 229 1.94 2.34 -17.12
C ASP A 229 1.70 3.79 -17.57
N THR A 230 1.43 3.98 -18.87
CA THR A 230 1.06 5.30 -19.39
C THR A 230 -0.16 5.89 -18.68
N PRO A 231 -0.21 7.20 -18.42
CA PRO A 231 -1.39 7.86 -17.86
C PRO A 231 -2.58 7.88 -18.85
N VAL A 232 -2.34 7.64 -20.13
CA VAL A 232 -3.38 7.70 -21.19
C VAL A 232 -4.27 6.47 -21.09
N LEU A 233 -5.45 6.61 -20.48
CA LEU A 233 -6.39 5.50 -20.26
C LEU A 233 -6.76 4.78 -21.56
N GLY A 234 -7.03 5.52 -22.65
CA GLY A 234 -7.40 4.96 -23.94
C GLY A 234 -6.28 4.23 -24.68
N ALA A 235 -5.03 4.32 -24.22
CA ALA A 235 -3.89 3.58 -24.77
C ALA A 235 -3.59 2.28 -24.01
N ARG A 236 -4.39 1.96 -22.99
CA ARG A 236 -4.22 0.79 -22.13
C ARG A 236 -5.36 -0.19 -22.32
N ASP A 237 -5.07 -1.49 -22.24
CA ASP A 237 -6.09 -2.48 -21.94
C ASP A 237 -6.42 -2.41 -20.45
N LEU A 238 -7.58 -1.86 -20.11
CA LEU A 238 -8.00 -1.65 -18.72
C LEU A 238 -8.40 -2.95 -18.01
N THR A 239 -8.50 -4.08 -18.73
CA THR A 239 -8.85 -5.40 -18.15
C THR A 239 -7.65 -6.12 -17.56
N ILE A 240 -6.43 -5.59 -17.75
CA ILE A 240 -5.16 -6.14 -17.26
C ILE A 240 -4.32 -5.07 -16.58
N SER A 241 -3.28 -5.47 -15.86
CA SER A 241 -2.24 -4.56 -15.35
C SER A 241 -0.86 -5.04 -15.78
N THR A 242 -0.33 -4.40 -16.84
CA THR A 242 1.00 -4.74 -17.38
C THR A 242 2.10 -4.34 -16.42
N SER A 243 1.95 -3.22 -15.72
CA SER A 243 2.91 -2.76 -14.72
C SER A 243 2.96 -3.66 -13.48
N ALA A 244 1.79 -4.15 -12.97
CA ALA A 244 1.77 -5.10 -11.87
C ALA A 244 2.42 -6.43 -12.27
N ALA A 245 2.11 -6.95 -13.46
CA ALA A 245 2.72 -8.17 -13.98
C ALA A 245 4.24 -8.03 -14.17
N ALA A 246 4.70 -6.87 -14.63
CA ALA A 246 6.13 -6.61 -14.81
C ALA A 246 6.85 -6.49 -13.45
N ALA A 247 6.30 -5.74 -12.49
CA ALA A 247 6.86 -5.63 -11.15
C ALA A 247 6.93 -7.01 -10.46
N ALA A 248 5.87 -7.82 -10.57
CA ALA A 248 5.86 -9.17 -10.03
C ALA A 248 6.94 -10.07 -10.64
N ARG A 249 7.11 -10.04 -11.98
CA ARG A 249 8.19 -10.80 -12.65
C ARG A 249 9.58 -10.42 -12.17
N ASP A 250 9.81 -9.14 -11.91
CA ASP A 250 11.12 -8.67 -11.47
C ASP A 250 11.49 -9.17 -10.06
N VAL A 251 10.52 -9.39 -9.18
CA VAL A 251 10.76 -9.84 -7.80
C VAL A 251 10.63 -11.36 -7.65
N ILE A 252 9.76 -12.00 -8.41
CA ILE A 252 9.53 -13.45 -8.36
C ILE A 252 10.51 -14.19 -9.26
N GLY A 253 10.90 -13.58 -10.40
CA GLY A 253 11.75 -14.21 -11.41
C GLY A 253 11.12 -15.50 -11.94
N SER A 254 11.92 -16.58 -11.99
CA SER A 254 11.47 -17.94 -12.29
C SER A 254 11.03 -18.72 -11.02
N GLY A 255 10.92 -18.03 -9.87
CA GLY A 255 10.55 -18.64 -8.61
C GLY A 255 9.08 -19.07 -8.57
N ALA A 256 8.73 -19.83 -7.53
CA ALA A 256 7.36 -20.27 -7.30
C ALA A 256 6.46 -19.09 -6.93
N THR A 257 5.25 -19.08 -7.51
CA THR A 257 4.18 -18.11 -7.18
C THR A 257 3.32 -18.55 -5.99
N ASP A 258 3.72 -19.61 -5.31
CA ASP A 258 3.01 -20.14 -4.13
C ASP A 258 3.33 -19.29 -2.91
N PHE A 259 2.47 -18.34 -2.64
CA PHE A 259 2.48 -17.53 -1.43
C PHE A 259 1.38 -18.02 -0.48
N ASP A 260 1.67 -18.06 0.82
CA ASP A 260 0.65 -18.39 1.83
C ASP A 260 -0.40 -17.27 1.90
N ILE A 261 0.05 -16.04 1.73
CA ILE A 261 -0.79 -14.84 1.71
C ILE A 261 -0.34 -13.83 0.67
N ALA A 262 -1.27 -13.02 0.21
CA ALA A 262 -1.00 -11.81 -0.58
C ALA A 262 -1.88 -10.65 -0.08
N GLU A 263 -1.22 -9.56 0.33
CA GLU A 263 -1.86 -8.30 0.68
C GLU A 263 -1.83 -7.37 -0.52
N LEU A 264 -2.99 -7.19 -1.15
CA LEU A 264 -3.16 -6.43 -2.38
C LEU A 264 -3.79 -5.06 -2.10
N HIS A 265 -3.18 -3.98 -2.57
CA HIS A 265 -3.75 -2.64 -2.53
C HIS A 265 -4.75 -2.48 -3.69
N ALA A 266 -5.88 -3.16 -3.60
CA ALA A 266 -7.02 -3.05 -4.50
C ALA A 266 -8.06 -2.10 -3.89
N GLN A 267 -8.23 -0.93 -4.47
CA GLN A 267 -9.20 0.06 -3.99
C GLN A 267 -10.62 -0.24 -4.49
N TYR A 268 -10.73 -1.12 -5.49
CA TYR A 268 -12.00 -1.56 -6.07
C TYR A 268 -11.99 -3.08 -6.25
N SER A 269 -13.17 -3.70 -6.18
CA SER A 269 -13.28 -5.16 -6.27
C SER A 269 -12.68 -5.74 -7.55
N HIS A 270 -12.92 -5.12 -8.72
CA HIS A 270 -12.33 -5.56 -9.99
C HIS A 270 -10.80 -5.47 -10.01
N GLU A 271 -10.21 -4.50 -9.32
CA GLU A 271 -8.75 -4.39 -9.22
C GLU A 271 -8.13 -5.59 -8.52
N GLN A 272 -8.79 -6.16 -7.49
CA GLN A 272 -8.32 -7.40 -6.85
C GLN A 272 -8.29 -8.57 -7.84
N LEU A 273 -9.28 -8.68 -8.72
CA LEU A 273 -9.33 -9.72 -9.75
C LEU A 273 -8.21 -9.51 -10.79
N ILE A 274 -8.00 -8.27 -11.22
CA ILE A 274 -6.90 -7.91 -12.13
C ILE A 274 -5.54 -8.27 -11.52
N LEU A 275 -5.30 -7.85 -10.27
CA LEU A 275 -4.03 -8.05 -9.58
C LEU A 275 -3.74 -9.54 -9.33
N LYS A 276 -4.74 -10.31 -8.86
CA LYS A 276 -4.61 -11.76 -8.68
C LYS A 276 -4.11 -12.43 -9.96
N ARG A 277 -4.69 -12.06 -11.10
CA ARG A 277 -4.32 -12.59 -12.42
C ARG A 277 -2.97 -12.07 -12.89
N ALA A 278 -2.72 -10.76 -12.81
CA ALA A 278 -1.50 -10.13 -13.27
C ALA A 278 -0.24 -10.64 -12.55
N ILE A 279 -0.35 -10.88 -11.26
CA ILE A 279 0.74 -11.41 -10.42
C ILE A 279 0.86 -12.93 -10.56
N GLY A 280 -0.20 -13.62 -10.98
CA GLY A 280 -0.23 -15.08 -11.13
C GLY A 280 -0.41 -15.80 -9.79
N LEU A 281 -1.20 -15.22 -8.87
CA LEU A 281 -1.46 -15.82 -7.56
C LEU A 281 -2.33 -17.07 -7.67
N GLY A 282 -1.90 -18.16 -7.00
CA GLY A 282 -2.62 -19.43 -6.96
C GLY A 282 -3.91 -19.37 -6.13
N GLU A 283 -4.77 -20.38 -6.29
CA GLU A 283 -6.03 -20.48 -5.54
C GLU A 283 -5.81 -20.76 -4.04
N SER A 284 -4.66 -21.33 -3.66
CA SER A 284 -4.27 -21.57 -2.28
C SER A 284 -3.82 -20.32 -1.53
N THR A 285 -3.48 -19.25 -2.26
CA THR A 285 -3.04 -17.99 -1.64
C THR A 285 -4.22 -17.27 -0.99
N ARG A 286 -4.13 -17.00 0.30
CA ARG A 286 -5.11 -16.18 1.02
C ARG A 286 -4.93 -14.72 0.63
N ILE A 287 -5.95 -14.13 -0.01
CA ILE A 287 -5.91 -12.73 -0.44
C ILE A 287 -6.46 -11.82 0.64
N ASN A 288 -5.72 -10.76 0.96
CA ASN A 288 -6.11 -9.71 1.90
C ASN A 288 -6.65 -10.25 3.24
N PRO A 289 -5.92 -11.13 3.97
CA PRO A 289 -6.39 -11.60 5.27
C PRO A 289 -6.60 -10.46 6.27
N SER A 290 -5.99 -9.29 6.08
CA SER A 290 -6.23 -8.07 6.85
C SER A 290 -7.58 -7.39 6.56
N GLY A 291 -8.31 -7.83 5.53
CA GLY A 291 -9.48 -7.17 4.96
C GLY A 291 -9.14 -6.25 3.79
N GLY A 292 -7.88 -5.90 3.60
CA GLY A 292 -7.41 -5.05 2.49
C GLY A 292 -8.00 -3.65 2.49
N PRO A 293 -7.78 -2.87 1.42
CA PRO A 293 -8.31 -1.51 1.28
C PRO A 293 -9.84 -1.44 1.28
N LEU A 294 -10.54 -2.52 0.87
CA LEU A 294 -12.01 -2.58 0.88
C LEU A 294 -12.60 -2.54 2.30
N ALA A 295 -11.81 -2.88 3.33
CA ALA A 295 -12.18 -2.69 4.73
C ALA A 295 -11.82 -1.29 5.25
N GLY A 296 -10.78 -0.65 4.71
CA GLY A 296 -10.33 0.69 5.07
C GLY A 296 -9.09 1.08 4.27
N ASN A 297 -9.10 2.28 3.67
CA ASN A 297 -8.04 2.75 2.78
C ASN A 297 -7.46 4.09 3.27
N PRO A 298 -6.52 4.06 4.24
CA PRO A 298 -5.85 5.27 4.70
C PRO A 298 -4.89 5.76 3.62
N MET A 299 -5.24 6.87 2.95
CA MET A 299 -4.42 7.40 1.86
C MET A 299 -2.98 7.65 2.30
N PHE A 300 -2.05 7.30 1.39
CA PHE A 300 -0.59 7.35 1.56
C PHE A 300 -0.01 6.41 2.64
N ALA A 301 -0.85 5.69 3.39
CA ALA A 301 -0.43 4.64 4.30
C ALA A 301 -0.89 3.25 3.86
N ALA A 302 -1.91 3.15 3.00
CA ALA A 302 -2.54 1.88 2.64
C ALA A 302 -1.59 0.89 1.94
N GLY A 303 -0.71 1.38 1.06
CA GLY A 303 0.30 0.53 0.41
C GLY A 303 1.36 0.05 1.39
N LEU A 304 1.83 0.93 2.29
CA LEU A 304 2.75 0.57 3.36
C LEU A 304 2.14 -0.48 4.30
N GLU A 305 0.86 -0.34 4.63
CA GLU A 305 0.12 -1.31 5.45
C GLU A 305 0.08 -2.70 4.82
N ARG A 306 -0.03 -2.80 3.49
CA ARG A 306 0.01 -4.12 2.83
C ARG A 306 1.32 -4.84 3.13
N ILE A 307 2.44 -4.12 3.08
CA ILE A 307 3.76 -4.67 3.44
C ILE A 307 3.80 -4.99 4.94
N GLY A 308 3.28 -4.10 5.78
CA GLY A 308 3.25 -4.27 7.23
C GLY A 308 2.41 -5.47 7.70
N PHE A 309 1.21 -5.66 7.13
CA PHE A 309 0.36 -6.82 7.45
C PHE A 309 0.98 -8.12 6.96
N ALA A 310 1.50 -8.14 5.72
CA ALA A 310 2.22 -9.30 5.19
C ALA A 310 3.41 -9.69 6.09
N ALA A 311 4.19 -8.70 6.53
CA ALA A 311 5.30 -8.92 7.44
C ALA A 311 4.84 -9.42 8.82
N THR A 312 3.71 -8.90 9.32
CA THR A 312 3.15 -9.31 10.62
C THR A 312 2.74 -10.79 10.62
N GLU A 313 2.14 -11.28 9.54
CA GLU A 313 1.78 -12.69 9.41
C GLU A 313 3.02 -13.60 9.44
N ILE A 314 4.14 -13.16 8.83
CA ILE A 314 5.41 -13.87 8.91
C ILE A 314 6.00 -13.81 10.33
N MET A 315 6.08 -12.63 10.92
CA MET A 315 6.63 -12.45 12.27
C MET A 315 5.86 -13.24 13.35
N ASN A 316 4.56 -13.44 13.15
CA ASN A 316 3.70 -14.22 14.03
C ASN A 316 3.72 -15.73 13.71
N GLY A 317 4.43 -16.18 12.67
CA GLY A 317 4.49 -17.59 12.27
C GLY A 317 3.25 -18.12 11.54
N ASN A 318 2.33 -17.22 11.09
CA ASN A 318 1.10 -17.57 10.38
C ASN A 318 1.32 -17.77 8.87
N ALA A 319 2.46 -17.31 8.35
CA ALA A 319 2.88 -17.45 6.96
C ALA A 319 4.41 -17.64 6.88
N ARG A 320 4.86 -18.39 5.90
CA ARG A 320 6.28 -18.54 5.57
C ARG A 320 6.69 -17.66 4.38
N ARG A 321 5.78 -17.47 3.42
CA ARG A 321 5.99 -16.64 2.23
C ARG A 321 4.80 -15.74 2.01
N ALA A 322 5.06 -14.47 1.85
CA ALA A 322 4.04 -13.45 1.65
C ALA A 322 4.38 -12.55 0.46
N LEU A 323 3.35 -12.06 -0.21
CA LEU A 323 3.45 -11.01 -1.21
C LEU A 323 2.68 -9.79 -0.72
N ALA A 324 3.23 -8.61 -0.95
CA ALA A 324 2.54 -7.35 -0.73
C ALA A 324 2.58 -6.50 -2.00
N HIS A 325 1.49 -5.78 -2.25
CA HIS A 325 1.34 -4.92 -3.41
C HIS A 325 0.85 -3.54 -3.00
N ALA A 326 1.39 -2.50 -3.63
CA ALA A 326 0.90 -1.13 -3.51
C ALA A 326 0.59 -0.55 -4.89
N ALA A 327 -0.50 0.23 -4.97
CA ALA A 327 -0.92 0.91 -6.19
C ALA A 327 -0.97 2.43 -6.00
N SER A 328 -0.73 3.16 -7.09
CA SER A 328 -0.91 4.61 -7.19
C SER A 328 -1.41 4.98 -8.57
N GLY A 329 -2.15 6.09 -8.65
CA GLY A 329 -2.77 6.57 -9.88
C GLY A 329 -3.99 5.75 -10.32
N PRO A 330 -4.79 6.30 -11.27
CA PRO A 330 -6.06 5.70 -11.67
C PRO A 330 -5.87 4.40 -12.46
N ALA A 331 -6.80 3.46 -12.23
CA ALA A 331 -6.86 2.19 -12.94
C ALA A 331 -5.53 1.40 -12.88
N LEU A 332 -4.96 1.27 -11.68
CA LEU A 332 -3.69 0.55 -11.43
C LEU A 332 -2.52 1.06 -12.31
N GLN A 333 -2.40 2.39 -12.45
CA GLN A 333 -1.38 2.98 -13.31
C GLN A 333 0.03 2.65 -12.84
N GLN A 334 0.29 2.73 -11.53
CA GLN A 334 1.59 2.47 -10.94
C GLN A 334 1.48 1.39 -9.87
N ASN A 335 2.38 0.41 -9.93
CA ASN A 335 2.33 -0.76 -9.07
C ASN A 335 3.70 -1.06 -8.49
N LEU A 336 3.74 -1.35 -7.20
CA LEU A 336 4.90 -1.84 -6.47
C LEU A 336 4.56 -3.22 -5.92
N VAL A 337 5.47 -4.17 -6.08
CA VAL A 337 5.36 -5.53 -5.53
C VAL A 337 6.56 -5.80 -4.64
N ALA A 338 6.30 -6.33 -3.45
CA ALA A 338 7.30 -6.80 -2.51
C ALA A 338 7.03 -8.26 -2.13
N THR A 339 8.08 -9.04 -2.00
CA THR A 339 8.03 -10.42 -1.51
C THR A 339 8.77 -10.55 -0.20
N LEU A 340 8.19 -11.31 0.74
CA LEU A 340 8.72 -11.51 2.07
C LEU A 340 8.71 -13.00 2.42
N GLU A 341 9.69 -13.42 3.24
CA GLU A 341 9.77 -14.80 3.73
C GLU A 341 10.27 -14.89 5.17
N ALA A 342 9.90 -15.98 5.86
CA ALA A 342 10.51 -16.42 7.10
C ALA A 342 11.84 -17.13 6.82
N ARG A 343 12.84 -16.94 7.69
CA ARG A 343 14.15 -17.64 7.61
C ARG A 343 14.58 -18.22 8.95
#